data_f4901555a906e084ae77af4969867db2
#
_entry.id   f4901555a906e084ae77af4969867db2
#
_cell.length_a   1.000
_cell.length_b   1.000
_cell.length_c   1.000
_cell.angle_alpha   90.00
_cell.angle_beta   90.00
_cell.angle_gamma   90.00
#
_symmetry.space_group_name_H-M   'P 1'
#
loop_
_entity.id
_entity.type
_entity.pdbx_description
1 polymer ?
#
loop_
_entity_poly.entity_id
_entity_poly.type
_entity_poly.pdbx_seq_one_letter_code
_entity_poly.pdbx_strand_id
1 'polypeptide(L)'
;MAVTLLMNVGMWAQTRADATASAESLRDQADSLYGIQQYDEAKTLALKGLRRLNDGQISESDDETKGDLLNLLSIIHVRQGHFEEAAEYARQCNELDLKGGNPDMISSSYNTLAGIYMSMRQPKEAEKYILQALVYVEKADNPQRKAVLNGMASEVYHHMGQEEQSLDYATRAYEMERELGRNDKMAVRQAQRAASLIALKRYVEAEKALGEAIPGLRESGNRHSLGIACNQMGLLKHQQQNDSAAVRYYNEALEIFIDQKDLYNESFSRKGLYDALRATDPTLALQHNDRYLELRDSLYDSETGALLSKYAAEYGNYELQTENEEMHRASRHHIIIGVVVLALLLLGWLLHYLWMQRRQRRQQQVNAELQQSLDKLTAEHKRLNQPDEEVMSDESREFQLKIIGIVNGQMEKGRVSVDALASELCLSTTQLRSRISDLTGETPQNYILGIRMQKARHLMMAHPSMTMGEIALRCAYEEKASFSRAFKRYFGMSPTDYLKTDAQNTLENSTL
;
A
#
# COMPACT_ATOMS: atom_id res chain seq x y z
N MET A 1 -43.20 24.11 19.14
CA MET A 1 -43.90 23.77 17.88
C MET A 1 -43.41 24.55 16.67
N ALA A 2 -43.23 25.90 16.71
CA ALA A 2 -42.78 26.67 15.56
C ALA A 2 -41.34 26.34 15.08
N VAL A 3 -40.41 26.09 15.99
CA VAL A 3 -39.01 25.77 15.68
C VAL A 3 -38.89 24.37 15.04
N THR A 4 -39.69 23.41 15.46
CA THR A 4 -39.72 22.07 14.86
C THR A 4 -40.35 22.05 13.48
N LEU A 5 -41.30 22.94 13.20
CA LEU A 5 -41.88 23.10 11.87
C LEU A 5 -40.88 23.77 10.89
N LEU A 6 -40.14 24.79 11.36
CA LEU A 6 -39.12 25.49 10.57
C LEU A 6 -37.92 24.55 10.23
N MET A 7 -37.51 23.71 11.18
CA MET A 7 -36.50 22.65 10.88
C MET A 7 -37.00 21.61 9.90
N ASN A 8 -38.25 21.17 10.00
CA ASN A 8 -38.84 20.24 9.05
C ASN A 8 -39.01 20.84 7.62
N VAL A 9 -39.43 22.11 7.53
CA VAL A 9 -39.57 22.80 6.22
C VAL A 9 -38.19 23.04 5.62
N GLY A 10 -37.18 23.39 6.40
CA GLY A 10 -35.80 23.51 5.94
C GLY A 10 -35.24 22.16 5.44
N MET A 11 -35.47 21.08 6.17
CA MET A 11 -35.09 19.71 5.79
C MET A 11 -35.81 19.22 4.52
N TRP A 12 -37.12 19.55 4.36
CA TRP A 12 -37.89 19.24 3.15
C TRP A 12 -37.46 20.07 1.93
N ALA A 13 -37.10 21.33 2.12
CA ALA A 13 -36.58 22.18 1.03
C ALA A 13 -35.18 21.68 0.60
N GLN A 14 -34.34 21.30 1.54
CA GLN A 14 -33.00 20.75 1.29
C GLN A 14 -33.06 19.38 0.60
N THR A 15 -33.94 18.47 1.03
CA THR A 15 -34.19 17.18 0.37
C THR A 15 -34.77 17.35 -1.05
N ARG A 16 -35.54 18.38 -1.32
CA ARG A 16 -36.12 18.64 -2.65
C ARG A 16 -35.11 19.30 -3.60
N ALA A 17 -34.26 20.22 -3.09
CA ALA A 17 -33.14 20.79 -3.83
C ALA A 17 -32.10 19.71 -4.16
N ASP A 18 -31.83 18.83 -3.21
CA ASP A 18 -30.97 17.65 -3.39
C ASP A 18 -31.50 16.63 -4.41
N ALA A 19 -32.83 16.51 -4.54
CA ALA A 19 -33.45 15.61 -5.50
C ALA A 19 -33.34 16.13 -6.96
N THR A 20 -33.07 17.41 -7.20
CA THR A 20 -33.04 18.05 -8.53
C THR A 20 -31.68 18.53 -9.00
N ALA A 21 -30.63 18.48 -8.10
CA ALA A 21 -29.29 18.93 -8.47
C ALA A 21 -28.69 18.10 -9.63
N SER A 22 -28.17 18.75 -10.67
CA SER A 22 -27.44 18.06 -11.75
C SER A 22 -26.15 17.41 -11.26
N ALA A 23 -25.60 16.46 -12.02
CA ALA A 23 -24.30 15.85 -11.70
C ALA A 23 -23.18 16.90 -11.64
N GLU A 24 -23.21 17.88 -12.55
CA GLU A 24 -22.29 19.02 -12.58
C GLU A 24 -22.39 19.87 -11.30
N SER A 25 -23.59 20.22 -10.85
CA SER A 25 -23.79 20.96 -9.60
C SER A 25 -23.31 20.16 -8.37
N LEU A 26 -23.47 18.84 -8.40
CA LEU A 26 -22.96 17.97 -7.31
C LEU A 26 -21.42 17.88 -7.34
N ARG A 27 -20.79 17.90 -8.53
CA ARG A 27 -19.34 18.00 -8.69
C ARG A 27 -18.81 19.29 -8.10
N ASP A 28 -19.39 20.44 -8.49
CA ASP A 28 -18.94 21.76 -8.01
C ASP A 28 -19.05 21.91 -6.49
N GLN A 29 -20.14 21.39 -5.91
CA GLN A 29 -20.30 21.35 -4.46
C GLN A 29 -19.27 20.42 -3.79
N ALA A 30 -19.00 19.26 -4.39
CA ALA A 30 -18.01 18.32 -3.87
C ALA A 30 -16.58 18.90 -3.92
N ASP A 31 -16.22 19.60 -5.01
CA ASP A 31 -14.95 20.31 -5.13
C ASP A 31 -14.81 21.42 -4.09
N SER A 32 -15.87 22.18 -3.86
CA SER A 32 -15.87 23.22 -2.81
C SER A 32 -15.65 22.63 -1.43
N LEU A 33 -16.30 21.53 -1.09
CA LEU A 33 -16.14 20.83 0.18
C LEU A 33 -14.73 20.23 0.33
N TYR A 34 -14.19 19.66 -0.76
CA TYR A 34 -12.82 19.19 -0.79
C TYR A 34 -11.83 20.32 -0.50
N GLY A 35 -12.05 21.51 -1.08
CA GLY A 35 -11.20 22.69 -0.87
C GLY A 35 -11.13 23.16 0.58
N ILE A 36 -12.18 22.93 1.37
CA ILE A 36 -12.24 23.22 2.82
C ILE A 36 -11.99 21.98 3.69
N GLN A 37 -11.46 20.91 3.10
CA GLN A 37 -11.07 19.65 3.76
C GLN A 37 -12.23 18.84 4.39
N GLN A 38 -13.45 19.06 3.96
CA GLN A 38 -14.62 18.26 4.33
C GLN A 38 -14.72 17.03 3.41
N TYR A 39 -13.81 16.08 3.60
CA TYR A 39 -13.62 14.95 2.67
C TYR A 39 -14.80 13.98 2.63
N ASP A 40 -15.44 13.69 3.75
CA ASP A 40 -16.56 12.73 3.82
C ASP A 40 -17.81 13.27 3.14
N GLU A 41 -18.11 14.56 3.32
CA GLU A 41 -19.21 15.25 2.65
C GLU A 41 -18.93 15.37 1.15
N ALA A 42 -17.71 15.75 0.77
CA ALA A 42 -17.26 15.82 -0.63
C ALA A 42 -17.43 14.47 -1.32
N LYS A 43 -16.95 13.38 -0.69
CA LYS A 43 -17.11 12.01 -1.17
C LYS A 43 -18.57 11.63 -1.38
N THR A 44 -19.43 11.97 -0.42
CA THR A 44 -20.86 11.65 -0.49
C THR A 44 -21.51 12.33 -1.69
N LEU A 45 -21.20 13.60 -1.94
CA LEU A 45 -21.73 14.34 -3.10
C LEU A 45 -21.16 13.81 -4.42
N ALA A 46 -19.87 13.51 -4.47
CA ALA A 46 -19.25 12.96 -5.67
C ALA A 46 -19.86 11.59 -6.06
N LEU A 47 -20.06 10.69 -5.09
CA LEU A 47 -20.74 9.42 -5.33
C LEU A 47 -22.18 9.60 -5.77
N LYS A 48 -22.90 10.62 -5.26
CA LYS A 48 -24.26 10.95 -5.69
C LYS A 48 -24.28 11.45 -7.13
N GLY A 49 -23.27 12.26 -7.52
CA GLY A 49 -23.08 12.71 -8.88
C GLY A 49 -22.88 11.56 -9.87
N LEU A 50 -21.96 10.63 -9.52
CA LEU A 50 -21.68 9.44 -10.34
C LEU A 50 -22.92 8.55 -10.52
N ARG A 51 -23.72 8.34 -9.47
CA ARG A 51 -24.96 7.54 -9.57
C ARG A 51 -25.92 8.17 -10.55
N ARG A 52 -26.07 9.49 -10.56
CA ARG A 52 -26.94 10.19 -11.50
C ARG A 52 -26.52 10.04 -12.94
N LEU A 53 -25.22 10.08 -13.22
CA LEU A 53 -24.68 9.86 -14.56
C LEU A 53 -24.89 8.43 -15.03
N ASN A 54 -24.83 7.45 -14.12
CA ASN A 54 -25.05 6.05 -14.47
C ASN A 54 -26.54 5.70 -14.71
N ASP A 55 -27.48 6.46 -14.11
CA ASP A 55 -28.94 6.24 -14.26
C ASP A 55 -29.55 6.98 -15.45
N GLY A 56 -28.77 7.88 -16.13
CA GLY A 56 -29.22 8.70 -17.28
C GLY A 56 -28.70 8.22 -18.63
N GLN A 57 -29.24 8.82 -19.73
CA GLN A 57 -28.62 8.70 -21.06
C GLN A 57 -27.38 9.62 -21.07
N ILE A 58 -26.22 9.05 -21.31
CA ILE A 58 -24.91 9.72 -21.23
C ILE A 58 -24.72 10.63 -22.47
N SER A 59 -24.41 11.90 -22.25
CA SER A 59 -23.95 12.86 -23.26
C SER A 59 -22.43 13.08 -23.14
N GLU A 60 -21.77 13.69 -24.14
CA GLU A 60 -20.34 14.03 -24.09
C GLU A 60 -19.98 14.92 -22.89
N SER A 61 -20.86 15.87 -22.52
CA SER A 61 -20.67 16.70 -21.32
C SER A 61 -20.77 15.90 -20.02
N ASP A 62 -21.46 14.77 -20.05
CA ASP A 62 -21.57 13.86 -18.89
C ASP A 62 -20.29 13.06 -18.69
N ASP A 63 -19.54 12.74 -19.75
CA ASP A 63 -18.24 12.05 -19.67
C ASP A 63 -17.18 12.94 -19.01
N GLU A 64 -17.13 14.24 -19.30
CA GLU A 64 -16.23 15.19 -18.62
C GLU A 64 -16.56 15.28 -17.12
N THR A 65 -17.83 15.53 -16.78
CA THR A 65 -18.29 15.57 -15.39
C THR A 65 -18.02 14.26 -14.66
N LYS A 66 -18.16 13.12 -15.34
CA LYS A 66 -17.84 11.80 -14.79
C LYS A 66 -16.34 11.65 -14.50
N GLY A 67 -15.49 12.09 -15.43
CA GLY A 67 -14.04 12.11 -15.26
C GLY A 67 -13.62 12.94 -14.05
N ASP A 68 -14.15 14.16 -13.91
CA ASP A 68 -13.89 15.03 -12.78
C ASP A 68 -14.29 14.40 -11.44
N LEU A 69 -15.48 13.80 -11.37
CA LEU A 69 -15.96 13.12 -10.17
C LEU A 69 -15.11 11.91 -9.80
N LEU A 70 -14.68 11.11 -10.77
CA LEU A 70 -13.80 9.96 -10.57
C LEU A 70 -12.42 10.42 -10.06
N ASN A 71 -11.87 11.47 -10.67
CA ASN A 71 -10.59 12.05 -10.22
C ASN A 71 -10.69 12.63 -8.81
N LEU A 72 -11.75 13.36 -8.49
CA LEU A 72 -12.01 13.89 -7.15
C LEU A 72 -12.10 12.77 -6.11
N LEU A 73 -12.86 11.71 -6.38
CA LEU A 73 -12.97 10.54 -5.51
C LEU A 73 -11.61 9.89 -5.30
N SER A 74 -10.83 9.73 -6.34
CA SER A 74 -9.49 9.17 -6.25
C SER A 74 -8.61 9.98 -5.30
N ILE A 75 -8.60 11.31 -5.42
CA ILE A 75 -7.81 12.20 -4.56
C ILE A 75 -8.32 12.17 -3.10
N ILE A 76 -9.63 12.16 -2.88
CA ILE A 76 -10.22 12.04 -1.53
C ILE A 76 -9.78 10.72 -0.89
N HIS A 77 -9.86 9.60 -1.61
CA HIS A 77 -9.44 8.30 -1.10
C HIS A 77 -7.94 8.26 -0.77
N VAL A 78 -7.08 8.91 -1.58
CA VAL A 78 -5.65 9.08 -1.23
C VAL A 78 -5.48 9.81 0.11
N ARG A 79 -6.23 10.92 0.32
CA ARG A 79 -6.18 11.70 1.57
C ARG A 79 -6.64 10.91 2.80
N GLN A 80 -7.54 9.95 2.58
CA GLN A 80 -8.05 9.05 3.62
C GLN A 80 -7.18 7.79 3.82
N GLY A 81 -6.14 7.59 3.02
CA GLY A 81 -5.28 6.41 3.06
C GLY A 81 -5.88 5.16 2.38
N HIS A 82 -6.99 5.31 1.67
CA HIS A 82 -7.66 4.23 0.94
C HIS A 82 -7.11 4.12 -0.48
N PHE A 83 -5.87 3.67 -0.60
CA PHE A 83 -5.12 3.73 -1.86
C PHE A 83 -5.67 2.82 -2.96
N GLU A 84 -6.30 1.70 -2.60
CA GLU A 84 -6.87 0.74 -3.54
C GLU A 84 -8.08 1.32 -4.26
N GLU A 85 -9.01 1.88 -3.49
CA GLU A 85 -10.17 2.57 -4.02
C GLU A 85 -9.74 3.81 -4.82
N ALA A 86 -8.70 4.51 -4.36
CA ALA A 86 -8.13 5.64 -5.09
C ALA A 86 -7.61 5.21 -6.47
N ALA A 87 -6.85 4.13 -6.55
CA ALA A 87 -6.33 3.59 -7.80
C ALA A 87 -7.46 3.14 -8.73
N GLU A 88 -8.50 2.51 -8.19
CA GLU A 88 -9.66 2.07 -8.98
C GLU A 88 -10.39 3.25 -9.62
N TYR A 89 -10.68 4.32 -8.86
CA TYR A 89 -11.30 5.52 -9.40
C TYR A 89 -10.40 6.24 -10.42
N ALA A 90 -9.10 6.33 -10.14
CA ALA A 90 -8.16 6.96 -11.07
C ALA A 90 -8.03 6.19 -12.38
N ARG A 91 -8.11 4.85 -12.35
CA ARG A 91 -8.13 4.02 -13.54
C ARG A 91 -9.37 4.24 -14.38
N GLN A 92 -10.54 4.22 -13.76
CA GLN A 92 -11.80 4.49 -14.46
C GLN A 92 -11.78 5.88 -15.11
N CYS A 93 -11.19 6.88 -14.43
CA CYS A 93 -10.97 8.21 -15.00
C CYS A 93 -10.05 8.15 -16.23
N ASN A 94 -8.89 7.46 -16.11
CA ASN A 94 -7.94 7.34 -17.21
C ASN A 94 -8.52 6.60 -18.42
N GLU A 95 -9.28 5.52 -18.22
CA GLU A 95 -9.99 4.80 -19.28
C GLU A 95 -10.98 5.71 -20.03
N LEU A 96 -11.68 6.57 -19.28
CA LEU A 96 -12.61 7.54 -19.86
C LEU A 96 -11.87 8.59 -20.67
N ASP A 97 -10.80 9.18 -20.13
CA ASP A 97 -9.96 10.17 -20.80
C ASP A 97 -9.32 9.62 -22.09
N LEU A 98 -8.85 8.37 -22.05
CA LEU A 98 -8.30 7.68 -23.23
C LEU A 98 -9.34 7.52 -24.34
N LYS A 99 -10.60 7.22 -23.99
CA LYS A 99 -11.71 7.16 -24.96
C LYS A 99 -12.04 8.53 -25.53
N GLY A 100 -12.04 9.56 -24.69
CA GLY A 100 -12.26 10.95 -25.08
C GLY A 100 -11.14 11.52 -25.96
N GLY A 101 -9.93 10.98 -25.86
CA GLY A 101 -8.80 11.33 -26.72
C GLY A 101 -8.19 12.70 -26.48
N ASN A 102 -8.59 13.44 -25.41
CA ASN A 102 -8.02 14.75 -25.07
C ASN A 102 -6.65 14.58 -24.39
N PRO A 103 -5.54 15.03 -25.02
CA PRO A 103 -4.20 14.80 -24.47
C PRO A 103 -3.96 15.45 -23.11
N ASP A 104 -4.59 16.60 -22.79
CA ASP A 104 -4.43 17.26 -21.50
C ASP A 104 -5.09 16.45 -20.38
N MET A 105 -6.32 15.95 -20.61
CA MET A 105 -7.05 15.11 -19.67
C MET A 105 -6.30 13.78 -19.43
N ILE A 106 -5.87 13.12 -20.50
CA ILE A 106 -5.11 11.87 -20.42
C ILE A 106 -3.84 12.09 -19.62
N SER A 107 -3.11 13.19 -19.85
CA SER A 107 -1.90 13.50 -19.08
C SER A 107 -2.21 13.75 -17.60
N SER A 108 -3.37 14.32 -17.29
CA SER A 108 -3.84 14.57 -15.92
C SER A 108 -4.15 13.28 -15.18
N SER A 109 -4.91 12.38 -15.78
CA SER A 109 -5.27 11.11 -15.14
C SER A 109 -4.08 10.17 -14.95
N TYR A 110 -3.14 10.15 -15.90
CA TYR A 110 -1.85 9.46 -15.68
C TYR A 110 -1.04 10.07 -14.54
N ASN A 111 -1.03 11.40 -14.40
CA ASN A 111 -0.38 12.05 -13.25
C ASN A 111 -1.04 11.66 -11.90
N THR A 112 -2.37 11.56 -11.88
CA THR A 112 -3.10 11.10 -10.68
C THR A 112 -2.68 9.68 -10.31
N LEU A 113 -2.62 8.77 -11.30
CA LEU A 113 -2.12 7.41 -11.08
C LEU A 113 -0.68 7.41 -10.55
N ALA A 114 0.22 8.19 -11.15
CA ALA A 114 1.61 8.31 -10.67
C ALA A 114 1.64 8.78 -9.21
N GLY A 115 0.84 9.79 -8.83
CA GLY A 115 0.74 10.29 -7.45
C GLY A 115 0.22 9.23 -6.46
N ILE A 116 -0.74 8.40 -6.87
CA ILE A 116 -1.25 7.30 -6.06
C ILE A 116 -0.14 6.27 -5.82
N TYR A 117 0.55 5.82 -6.87
CA TYR A 117 1.65 4.87 -6.74
C TYR A 117 2.83 5.43 -5.94
N MET A 118 3.07 6.74 -5.98
CA MET A 118 4.01 7.41 -5.07
C MET A 118 3.55 7.31 -3.61
N SER A 119 2.26 7.55 -3.35
CA SER A 119 1.68 7.41 -2.00
C SER A 119 1.76 5.96 -1.48
N MET A 120 1.65 5.00 -2.37
CA MET A 120 1.85 3.56 -2.13
C MET A 120 3.33 3.15 -1.99
N ARG A 121 4.28 4.07 -2.15
CA ARG A 121 5.73 3.82 -2.17
C ARG A 121 6.18 2.84 -3.26
N GLN A 122 5.52 2.89 -4.38
CA GLN A 122 5.84 2.12 -5.58
C GLN A 122 6.37 3.05 -6.70
N PRO A 123 7.56 3.67 -6.54
CA PRO A 123 8.06 4.66 -7.48
C PRO A 123 8.35 4.08 -8.87
N LYS A 124 8.63 2.79 -8.99
CA LYS A 124 8.80 2.12 -10.29
C LYS A 124 7.50 2.05 -11.09
N GLU A 125 6.38 1.84 -10.42
CA GLU A 125 5.06 1.88 -11.07
C GLU A 125 4.67 3.33 -11.39
N ALA A 126 4.94 4.26 -10.46
CA ALA A 126 4.74 5.69 -10.69
C ALA A 126 5.54 6.20 -11.90
N GLU A 127 6.78 5.71 -12.13
CA GLU A 127 7.60 6.04 -13.29
C GLU A 127 6.88 5.73 -14.60
N LYS A 128 6.27 4.55 -14.72
CA LYS A 128 5.54 4.16 -15.94
C LYS A 128 4.44 5.17 -16.26
N TYR A 129 3.65 5.53 -15.26
CA TYR A 129 2.54 6.47 -15.45
C TYR A 129 3.00 7.90 -15.71
N ILE A 130 4.03 8.40 -15.01
CA ILE A 130 4.52 9.76 -15.24
C ILE A 130 5.16 9.91 -16.62
N LEU A 131 5.84 8.89 -17.12
CA LEU A 131 6.38 8.89 -18.48
C LEU A 131 5.27 8.94 -19.53
N GLN A 132 4.17 8.21 -19.34
CA GLN A 132 2.99 8.31 -20.21
C GLN A 132 2.38 9.72 -20.14
N ALA A 133 2.21 10.28 -18.94
CA ALA A 133 1.72 11.63 -18.77
C ALA A 133 2.56 12.66 -19.54
N LEU A 134 3.90 12.54 -19.48
CA LEU A 134 4.82 13.41 -20.21
C LEU A 134 4.68 13.26 -21.74
N VAL A 135 4.45 12.05 -22.25
CA VAL A 135 4.21 11.83 -23.70
C VAL A 135 2.93 12.52 -24.15
N TYR A 136 1.87 12.45 -23.37
CA TYR A 136 0.59 13.05 -23.74
C TYR A 136 0.61 14.58 -23.61
N VAL A 137 1.27 15.14 -22.59
CA VAL A 137 1.33 16.60 -22.42
C VAL A 137 2.15 17.31 -23.50
N GLU A 138 3.08 16.62 -24.17
CA GLU A 138 3.75 17.16 -25.35
C GLU A 138 2.81 17.39 -26.53
N LYS A 139 1.67 16.69 -26.57
CA LYS A 139 0.62 16.86 -27.57
C LYS A 139 -0.45 17.88 -27.14
N ALA A 140 -0.46 18.23 -25.85
CA ALA A 140 -1.35 19.22 -25.26
C ALA A 140 -0.64 20.58 -25.24
N ASP A 141 -1.34 21.65 -25.60
CA ASP A 141 -0.81 23.02 -25.49
C ASP A 141 -1.04 23.55 -24.04
N ASN A 142 -0.44 22.88 -23.06
CA ASN A 142 -0.60 23.21 -21.65
C ASN A 142 0.75 23.25 -20.91
N PRO A 143 1.46 24.40 -20.97
CA PRO A 143 2.76 24.56 -20.31
C PRO A 143 2.67 24.44 -18.78
N GLN A 144 1.54 24.82 -18.16
CA GLN A 144 1.33 24.68 -16.72
C GLN A 144 1.30 23.20 -16.34
N ARG A 145 0.58 22.38 -17.07
CA ARG A 145 0.53 20.93 -16.88
C ARG A 145 1.91 20.32 -17.05
N LYS A 146 2.64 20.71 -18.09
CA LYS A 146 3.99 20.22 -18.35
C LYS A 146 4.96 20.52 -17.20
N ALA A 147 4.88 21.69 -16.59
CA ALA A 147 5.66 22.06 -15.42
C ALA A 147 5.31 21.17 -14.20
N VAL A 148 4.01 20.89 -13.99
CA VAL A 148 3.55 20.00 -12.90
C VAL A 148 4.08 18.59 -13.09
N LEU A 149 4.00 18.04 -14.31
CA LEU A 149 4.46 16.68 -14.63
C LEU A 149 5.98 16.53 -14.49
N ASN A 150 6.77 17.53 -14.89
CA ASN A 150 8.21 17.53 -14.62
C ASN A 150 8.50 17.53 -13.11
N GLY A 151 7.71 18.28 -12.31
CA GLY A 151 7.82 18.24 -10.86
C GLY A 151 7.51 16.88 -10.27
N MET A 152 6.47 16.21 -10.74
CA MET A 152 6.13 14.85 -10.32
C MET A 152 7.21 13.84 -10.75
N ALA A 153 7.72 13.94 -11.97
CA ALA A 153 8.82 13.09 -12.43
C ALA A 153 10.07 13.25 -11.53
N SER A 154 10.39 14.50 -11.13
CA SER A 154 11.46 14.73 -10.16
C SER A 154 11.25 13.97 -8.85
N GLU A 155 10.03 14.00 -8.29
CA GLU A 155 9.71 13.26 -7.05
C GLU A 155 9.87 11.75 -7.25
N VAL A 156 9.37 11.21 -8.35
CA VAL A 156 9.50 9.79 -8.69
C VAL A 156 10.97 9.37 -8.75
N TYR A 157 11.79 10.09 -9.50
CA TYR A 157 13.21 9.76 -9.63
C TYR A 157 13.99 9.95 -8.33
N HIS A 158 13.63 10.94 -7.50
CA HIS A 158 14.18 11.10 -6.16
C HIS A 158 13.90 9.87 -5.27
N HIS A 159 12.64 9.38 -5.26
CA HIS A 159 12.28 8.18 -4.52
C HIS A 159 12.89 6.88 -5.07
N MET A 160 13.34 6.89 -6.32
CA MET A 160 14.14 5.80 -6.92
C MET A 160 15.63 5.90 -6.63
N GLY A 161 16.09 6.98 -5.98
CA GLY A 161 17.50 7.26 -5.73
C GLY A 161 18.27 7.70 -6.99
N GLN A 162 17.55 8.10 -8.06
CA GLN A 162 18.14 8.57 -9.32
C GLN A 162 18.26 10.10 -9.31
N GLU A 163 19.13 10.60 -8.48
CA GLU A 163 19.15 12.00 -8.05
C GLU A 163 19.53 12.98 -9.16
N GLU A 164 20.39 12.59 -10.11
CA GLU A 164 20.75 13.43 -11.26
C GLU A 164 19.54 13.65 -12.18
N GLN A 165 18.75 12.60 -12.44
CA GLN A 165 17.52 12.68 -13.22
C GLN A 165 16.47 13.51 -12.48
N SER A 166 16.32 13.28 -11.18
CA SER A 166 15.43 14.07 -10.33
C SER A 166 15.77 15.56 -10.40
N LEU A 167 17.04 15.92 -10.27
CA LEU A 167 17.50 17.30 -10.35
C LEU A 167 17.24 17.93 -11.73
N ASP A 168 17.42 17.18 -12.81
CA ASP A 168 17.14 17.63 -14.17
C ASP A 168 15.65 17.96 -14.33
N TYR A 169 14.76 17.04 -13.94
CA TYR A 169 13.31 17.25 -14.01
C TYR A 169 12.85 18.41 -13.10
N ALA A 170 13.36 18.50 -11.87
CA ALA A 170 13.05 19.63 -10.97
C ALA A 170 13.50 20.97 -11.55
N THR A 171 14.67 20.99 -12.21
CA THR A 171 15.20 22.20 -12.84
C THR A 171 14.35 22.62 -14.04
N ARG A 172 13.96 21.68 -14.89
CA ARG A 172 13.02 21.96 -16.01
C ARG A 172 11.68 22.50 -15.48
N ALA A 173 11.13 21.87 -14.43
CA ALA A 173 9.90 22.35 -13.82
C ALA A 173 10.07 23.78 -13.27
N TYR A 174 11.19 24.08 -12.60
CA TYR A 174 11.49 25.41 -12.07
C TYR A 174 11.57 26.47 -13.19
N GLU A 175 12.29 26.19 -14.27
CA GLU A 175 12.41 27.11 -15.40
C GLU A 175 11.06 27.39 -16.05
N MET A 176 10.23 26.36 -16.24
CA MET A 176 8.87 26.51 -16.76
C MET A 176 7.99 27.36 -15.83
N GLU A 177 8.03 27.12 -14.50
CA GLU A 177 7.29 27.95 -13.55
C GLU A 177 7.75 29.40 -13.56
N ARG A 178 9.05 29.64 -13.73
CA ARG A 178 9.64 30.96 -13.88
C ARG A 178 9.14 31.68 -15.13
N GLU A 179 9.12 30.99 -16.27
CA GLU A 179 8.60 31.55 -17.54
C GLU A 179 7.12 31.87 -17.45
N LEU A 180 6.34 31.07 -16.70
CA LEU A 180 4.92 31.27 -16.43
C LEU A 180 4.66 32.35 -15.36
N GLY A 181 5.67 32.87 -14.68
CA GLY A 181 5.52 33.86 -13.61
C GLY A 181 4.84 33.34 -12.35
N ARG A 182 4.82 32.02 -12.12
CA ARG A 182 4.13 31.39 -10.98
C ARG A 182 5.05 31.24 -9.79
N ASN A 183 5.27 32.32 -9.05
CA ASN A 183 6.25 32.40 -7.96
C ASN A 183 5.98 31.39 -6.84
N ASP A 184 4.73 31.12 -6.51
CA ASP A 184 4.35 30.12 -5.51
C ASP A 184 4.77 28.70 -5.92
N LYS A 185 4.65 28.36 -7.20
CA LYS A 185 5.09 27.08 -7.74
C LYS A 185 6.60 27.02 -7.89
N MET A 186 7.27 28.12 -8.26
CA MET A 186 8.73 28.19 -8.27
C MET A 186 9.33 27.80 -6.92
N ALA A 187 8.75 28.29 -5.81
CA ALA A 187 9.22 27.94 -4.47
C ALA A 187 9.11 26.42 -4.19
N VAL A 188 8.03 25.77 -4.65
CA VAL A 188 7.88 24.31 -4.56
C VAL A 188 8.98 23.61 -5.37
N ARG A 189 9.24 24.04 -6.63
CA ARG A 189 10.28 23.43 -7.47
C ARG A 189 11.68 23.63 -6.92
N GLN A 190 11.95 24.76 -6.28
CA GLN A 190 13.22 24.99 -5.57
C GLN A 190 13.40 24.00 -4.41
N ALA A 191 12.34 23.70 -3.64
CA ALA A 191 12.40 22.67 -2.61
C ALA A 191 12.66 21.27 -3.21
N GLN A 192 12.03 20.93 -4.33
CA GLN A 192 12.29 19.65 -5.04
C GLN A 192 13.75 19.57 -5.51
N ARG A 193 14.30 20.65 -6.11
CA ARG A 193 15.71 20.70 -6.48
C ARG A 193 16.63 20.50 -5.29
N ALA A 194 16.30 21.12 -4.17
CA ALA A 194 17.10 21.02 -2.95
C ALA A 194 17.13 19.57 -2.40
N ALA A 195 16.04 18.81 -2.49
CA ALA A 195 16.03 17.40 -2.10
C ALA A 195 17.11 16.60 -2.85
N SER A 196 17.12 16.69 -4.18
CA SER A 196 18.11 16.02 -5.04
C SER A 196 19.53 16.53 -4.76
N LEU A 197 19.71 17.83 -4.57
CA LEU A 197 21.02 18.43 -4.25
C LEU A 197 21.57 17.94 -2.91
N ILE A 198 20.73 17.75 -1.90
CA ILE A 198 21.11 17.17 -0.59
C ILE A 198 21.57 15.72 -0.79
N ALA A 199 20.83 14.91 -1.54
CA ALA A 199 21.16 13.52 -1.82
C ALA A 199 22.48 13.41 -2.61
N LEU A 200 22.73 14.34 -3.54
CA LEU A 200 24.00 14.48 -4.29
C LEU A 200 25.14 15.11 -3.46
N LYS A 201 24.89 15.45 -2.19
CA LYS A 201 25.85 16.13 -1.30
C LYS A 201 26.31 17.52 -1.79
N ARG A 202 25.53 18.15 -2.67
CA ARG A 202 25.77 19.51 -3.17
C ARG A 202 25.17 20.54 -2.19
N TYR A 203 25.64 20.52 -0.95
CA TYR A 203 25.04 21.22 0.20
C TYR A 203 24.94 22.74 0.05
N VAL A 204 25.92 23.37 -0.57
CA VAL A 204 25.92 24.85 -0.80
C VAL A 204 24.76 25.25 -1.71
N GLU A 205 24.57 24.50 -2.78
CA GLU A 205 23.47 24.76 -3.73
C GLU A 205 22.10 24.42 -3.13
N ALA A 206 22.02 23.34 -2.36
CA ALA A 206 20.81 22.97 -1.62
C ALA A 206 20.40 24.05 -0.63
N GLU A 207 21.37 24.59 0.13
CA GLU A 207 21.12 25.67 1.09
C GLU A 207 20.60 26.95 0.41
N LYS A 208 21.18 27.29 -0.73
CA LYS A 208 20.68 28.42 -1.52
C LYS A 208 19.27 28.19 -2.01
N ALA A 209 18.99 27.01 -2.58
CA ALA A 209 17.67 26.68 -3.10
C ALA A 209 16.60 26.71 -2.00
N LEU A 210 16.87 26.14 -0.82
CA LEU A 210 15.94 26.19 0.33
C LEU A 210 15.82 27.59 0.93
N GLY A 211 16.91 28.37 0.92
CA GLY A 211 16.90 29.76 1.35
C GLY A 211 15.98 30.65 0.52
N GLU A 212 15.83 30.33 -0.77
CA GLU A 212 14.88 30.97 -1.69
C GLU A 212 13.46 30.38 -1.57
N ALA A 213 13.35 29.06 -1.40
CA ALA A 213 12.06 28.37 -1.35
C ALA A 213 11.24 28.68 -0.09
N ILE A 214 11.86 28.61 1.09
CA ILE A 214 11.15 28.74 2.39
C ILE A 214 10.41 30.09 2.53
N PRO A 215 11.02 31.26 2.25
CA PRO A 215 10.30 32.53 2.27
C PRO A 215 9.11 32.57 1.31
N GLY A 216 9.29 32.12 0.07
CA GLY A 216 8.22 32.09 -0.93
C GLY A 216 7.05 31.17 -0.55
N LEU A 217 7.35 30.03 0.08
CA LEU A 217 6.32 29.11 0.59
C LEU A 217 5.56 29.70 1.79
N ARG A 218 6.21 30.48 2.64
CA ARG A 218 5.55 31.22 3.72
C ARG A 218 4.63 32.31 3.18
N GLU A 219 5.11 33.09 2.22
CA GLU A 219 4.35 34.16 1.60
C GLU A 219 3.12 33.66 0.85
N SER A 220 3.25 32.54 0.12
CA SER A 220 2.13 31.92 -0.59
C SER A 220 1.14 31.18 0.32
N GLY A 221 1.45 31.00 1.60
CA GLY A 221 0.63 30.21 2.52
C GLY A 221 0.61 28.70 2.25
N ASN A 222 1.52 28.19 1.42
CA ASN A 222 1.62 26.77 1.11
C ASN A 222 2.29 26.01 2.27
N ARG A 223 1.52 25.80 3.34
CA ARG A 223 2.00 25.20 4.59
C ARG A 223 2.57 23.79 4.38
N HIS A 224 1.94 22.97 3.53
CA HIS A 224 2.41 21.61 3.30
C HIS A 224 3.82 21.58 2.68
N SER A 225 4.01 22.31 1.56
CA SER A 225 5.33 22.41 0.92
C SER A 225 6.36 23.12 1.81
N LEU A 226 5.93 24.06 2.67
CA LEU A 226 6.79 24.67 3.68
C LEU A 226 7.31 23.64 4.68
N GLY A 227 6.45 22.77 5.21
CA GLY A 227 6.85 21.70 6.11
C GLY A 227 7.88 20.77 5.47
N ILE A 228 7.66 20.38 4.21
CA ILE A 228 8.63 19.56 3.45
C ILE A 228 9.98 20.30 3.30
N ALA A 229 9.96 21.57 2.90
CA ALA A 229 11.20 22.37 2.76
C ALA A 229 11.93 22.56 4.10
N CYS A 230 11.20 22.71 5.20
CA CYS A 230 11.76 22.74 6.55
C CYS A 230 12.40 21.40 6.93
N ASN A 231 11.77 20.27 6.64
CA ASN A 231 12.38 18.96 6.85
C ASN A 231 13.68 18.80 6.07
N GLN A 232 13.71 19.23 4.81
CA GLN A 232 14.90 19.20 3.97
C GLN A 232 16.00 20.12 4.51
N MET A 233 15.67 21.34 4.95
CA MET A 233 16.63 22.24 5.59
C MET A 233 17.15 21.66 6.90
N GLY A 234 16.28 21.01 7.70
CA GLY A 234 16.68 20.28 8.90
C GLY A 234 17.70 19.18 8.60
N LEU A 235 17.43 18.36 7.58
CA LEU A 235 18.34 17.32 7.11
C LEU A 235 19.67 17.93 6.65
N LEU A 236 19.64 18.98 5.84
CA LEU A 236 20.84 19.67 5.37
C LEU A 236 21.66 20.20 6.53
N LYS A 237 21.04 20.86 7.52
CA LYS A 237 21.73 21.38 8.70
C LYS A 237 22.34 20.28 9.56
N HIS A 238 21.65 19.16 9.70
CA HIS A 238 22.19 17.97 10.39
C HIS A 238 23.41 17.40 9.65
N GLN A 239 23.36 17.28 8.32
CA GLN A 239 24.52 16.85 7.50
C GLN A 239 25.70 17.82 7.59
N GLN A 240 25.43 19.08 7.83
CA GLN A 240 26.44 20.11 8.09
C GLN A 240 26.92 20.15 9.56
N GLN A 241 26.49 19.20 10.40
CA GLN A 241 26.79 19.13 11.85
C GLN A 241 26.27 20.33 12.67
N ASN A 242 25.25 21.01 12.16
CA ASN A 242 24.57 22.11 12.86
C ASN A 242 23.22 21.65 13.41
N ASP A 243 23.30 20.77 14.42
CA ASP A 243 22.11 20.13 14.99
C ASP A 243 21.15 21.14 15.66
N SER A 244 21.66 22.24 16.22
CA SER A 244 20.81 23.29 16.78
C SER A 244 19.92 23.96 15.74
N ALA A 245 20.43 24.17 14.53
CA ALA A 245 19.64 24.68 13.41
C ALA A 245 18.70 23.60 12.87
N ALA A 246 19.17 22.35 12.78
CA ALA A 246 18.38 21.22 12.33
C ALA A 246 17.11 21.03 13.18
N VAL A 247 17.27 21.04 14.50
CA VAL A 247 16.16 20.92 15.47
C VAL A 247 15.10 22.01 15.27
N ARG A 248 15.51 23.23 15.01
CA ARG A 248 14.54 24.34 14.77
C ARG A 248 13.68 24.09 13.53
N TYR A 249 14.31 23.68 12.42
CA TYR A 249 13.58 23.43 11.18
C TYR A 249 12.72 22.19 11.26
N TYR A 250 13.20 21.12 11.89
CA TYR A 250 12.39 19.92 12.10
C TYR A 250 11.19 20.16 13.03
N ASN A 251 11.34 21.02 14.06
CA ASN A 251 10.20 21.39 14.92
C ASN A 251 9.16 22.20 14.14
N GLU A 252 9.58 23.17 13.31
CA GLU A 252 8.66 23.93 12.45
C GLU A 252 7.91 22.98 11.48
N ALA A 253 8.60 22.03 10.88
CA ALA A 253 7.99 21.02 10.02
C ALA A 253 7.00 20.14 10.80
N LEU A 254 7.40 19.67 11.98
CA LEU A 254 6.60 18.82 12.85
C LEU A 254 5.28 19.50 13.25
N GLU A 255 5.32 20.77 13.63
CA GLU A 255 4.15 21.56 13.97
C GLU A 255 3.15 21.63 12.81
N ILE A 256 3.64 21.85 11.60
CA ILE A 256 2.83 21.87 10.38
C ILE A 256 2.17 20.50 10.12
N PHE A 257 2.92 19.42 10.22
CA PHE A 257 2.41 18.10 9.86
C PHE A 257 1.47 17.51 10.94
N ILE A 258 1.66 17.84 12.22
CA ILE A 258 0.69 17.52 13.28
C ILE A 258 -0.63 18.22 13.01
N ASP A 259 -0.61 19.54 12.71
CA ASP A 259 -1.80 20.32 12.39
C ASP A 259 -2.56 19.77 11.17
N GLN A 260 -1.82 19.34 10.15
CA GLN A 260 -2.37 18.74 8.92
C GLN A 260 -2.73 17.26 9.04
N LYS A 261 -2.42 16.61 10.17
CA LYS A 261 -2.56 15.17 10.39
C LYS A 261 -1.81 14.32 9.33
N ASP A 262 -0.70 14.86 8.83
CA ASP A 262 0.16 14.19 7.85
C ASP A 262 1.14 13.27 8.59
N LEU A 263 0.70 12.05 8.86
CA LEU A 263 1.46 11.06 9.63
C LEU A 263 2.78 10.68 8.95
N TYR A 264 2.81 10.71 7.60
CA TYR A 264 4.00 10.39 6.84
C TYR A 264 5.10 11.42 7.07
N ASN A 265 4.81 12.69 6.82
CA ASN A 265 5.78 13.76 6.99
C ASN A 265 6.06 14.06 8.48
N GLU A 266 5.10 13.81 9.39
CA GLU A 266 5.34 13.79 10.83
C GLU A 266 6.44 12.78 11.18
N SER A 267 6.37 11.56 10.64
CA SER A 267 7.38 10.53 10.91
C SER A 267 8.79 10.96 10.48
N PHE A 268 8.89 11.67 9.37
CA PHE A 268 10.16 12.20 8.86
C PHE A 268 10.76 13.27 9.80
N SER A 269 9.92 14.22 10.25
CA SER A 269 10.34 15.25 11.21
C SER A 269 10.81 14.63 12.52
N ARG A 270 10.08 13.63 13.02
CA ARG A 270 10.43 12.94 14.28
C ARG A 270 11.74 12.16 14.18
N LYS A 271 11.96 11.48 13.05
CA LYS A 271 13.24 10.79 12.79
C LYS A 271 14.40 11.78 12.75
N GLY A 272 14.22 12.93 12.08
CA GLY A 272 15.21 13.99 12.02
C GLY A 272 15.53 14.59 13.40
N LEU A 273 14.50 14.82 14.23
CA LEU A 273 14.67 15.27 15.62
C LEU A 273 15.41 14.24 16.47
N TYR A 274 15.08 12.97 16.35
CA TYR A 274 15.83 11.90 17.02
C TYR A 274 17.31 11.96 16.67
N ASP A 275 17.64 12.02 15.38
CA ASP A 275 19.03 12.00 14.91
C ASP A 275 19.79 13.25 15.39
N ALA A 276 19.17 14.43 15.35
CA ALA A 276 19.80 15.68 15.77
C ALA A 276 19.89 15.86 17.29
N LEU A 277 18.98 15.28 18.09
CA LEU A 277 18.95 15.45 19.54
C LEU A 277 19.71 14.36 20.31
N ARG A 278 19.98 13.20 19.70
CA ARG A 278 20.52 12.03 20.43
C ARG A 278 21.79 12.28 21.22
N ALA A 279 22.63 13.26 20.80
CA ALA A 279 23.87 13.61 21.47
C ALA A 279 23.67 14.70 22.56
N THR A 280 22.67 15.57 22.43
CA THR A 280 22.46 16.74 23.28
C THR A 280 21.32 16.55 24.28
N ASP A 281 20.25 15.89 23.90
CA ASP A 281 19.10 15.52 24.74
C ASP A 281 18.59 14.12 24.41
N PRO A 282 19.24 13.06 24.94
CA PRO A 282 18.87 11.67 24.66
C PRO A 282 17.42 11.34 25.09
N THR A 283 16.92 11.99 26.14
CA THR A 283 15.57 11.72 26.66
C THR A 283 14.50 12.20 25.67
N LEU A 284 14.64 13.42 25.19
CA LEU A 284 13.74 13.97 24.18
C LEU A 284 13.90 13.22 22.84
N ALA A 285 15.11 12.88 22.47
CA ALA A 285 15.38 12.08 21.28
C ALA A 285 14.61 10.75 21.29
N LEU A 286 14.63 10.01 22.41
CA LEU A 286 13.90 8.75 22.56
C LEU A 286 12.39 8.95 22.42
N GLN A 287 11.82 10.00 22.98
CA GLN A 287 10.38 10.30 22.80
C GLN A 287 10.02 10.50 21.32
N HIS A 288 10.86 11.19 20.54
CA HIS A 288 10.66 11.34 19.11
C HIS A 288 10.81 10.00 18.38
N ASN A 289 11.77 9.17 18.78
CA ASN A 289 11.97 7.85 18.19
C ASN A 289 10.81 6.90 18.47
N ASP A 290 10.28 6.88 19.68
CA ASP A 290 9.15 6.03 20.06
C ASP A 290 7.94 6.38 19.18
N ARG A 291 7.63 7.67 19.06
CA ARG A 291 6.54 8.10 18.19
C ARG A 291 6.81 7.85 16.70
N TYR A 292 8.06 7.98 16.23
CA TYR A 292 8.47 7.61 14.88
C TYR A 292 8.20 6.12 14.59
N LEU A 293 8.54 5.24 15.55
CA LEU A 293 8.31 3.80 15.39
C LEU A 293 6.82 3.46 15.34
N GLU A 294 5.99 4.07 16.18
CA GLU A 294 4.53 3.93 16.14
C GLU A 294 3.95 4.34 14.77
N LEU A 295 4.37 5.52 14.28
CA LEU A 295 3.92 6.03 12.99
C LEU A 295 4.39 5.13 11.84
N ARG A 296 5.64 4.69 11.87
CA ARG A 296 6.20 3.79 10.88
C ARG A 296 5.39 2.49 10.82
N ASP A 297 5.14 1.87 11.97
CA ASP A 297 4.42 0.59 12.02
C ASP A 297 2.97 0.76 11.56
N SER A 298 2.32 1.89 11.87
CA SER A 298 0.99 2.23 11.36
C SER A 298 0.95 2.48 9.84
N LEU A 299 2.02 3.08 9.28
CA LEU A 299 2.12 3.39 7.85
C LEU A 299 2.57 2.19 6.99
N TYR A 300 3.12 1.15 7.62
CA TYR A 300 3.76 0.01 6.96
C TYR A 300 3.13 -1.33 7.27
N ASP A 301 1.82 -1.37 7.51
CA ASP A 301 1.18 -2.67 7.72
C ASP A 301 1.41 -3.57 6.49
N SER A 302 2.04 -4.72 6.73
CA SER A 302 2.57 -5.61 5.69
C SER A 302 1.48 -6.22 4.79
N GLU A 303 0.24 -6.25 5.25
CA GLU A 303 -0.91 -6.75 4.50
C GLU A 303 -1.25 -5.82 3.33
N THR A 304 -1.17 -4.51 3.54
CA THR A 304 -1.40 -3.50 2.50
C THR A 304 -0.36 -3.61 1.38
N GLY A 305 0.91 -3.81 1.74
CA GLY A 305 2.00 -3.97 0.76
C GLY A 305 1.85 -5.22 -0.12
N ALA A 306 1.42 -6.34 0.44
CA ALA A 306 1.21 -7.60 -0.30
C ALA A 306 0.00 -7.53 -1.23
N LEU A 307 -1.09 -6.90 -0.78
CA LEU A 307 -2.32 -6.71 -1.57
C LEU A 307 -2.06 -5.75 -2.75
N LEU A 308 -1.32 -4.67 -2.50
CA LEU A 308 -0.90 -3.70 -3.52
C LEU A 308 0.03 -4.31 -4.58
N SER A 309 0.96 -5.18 -4.17
CA SER A 309 1.80 -5.96 -5.11
C SER A 309 0.97 -6.89 -6.00
N LYS A 310 -0.10 -7.47 -5.46
CA LYS A 310 -1.04 -8.31 -6.21
C LYS A 310 -1.80 -7.49 -7.25
N TYR A 311 -2.31 -6.33 -6.89
CA TYR A 311 -2.99 -5.42 -7.83
C TYR A 311 -2.05 -4.87 -8.90
N ALA A 312 -0.81 -4.50 -8.55
CA ALA A 312 0.19 -4.08 -9.54
C ALA A 312 0.52 -5.20 -10.55
N ALA A 313 0.55 -6.46 -10.10
CA ALA A 313 0.76 -7.62 -10.99
C ALA A 313 -0.47 -7.88 -11.89
N GLU A 314 -1.68 -7.74 -11.38
CA GLU A 314 -2.92 -7.85 -12.16
C GLU A 314 -3.04 -6.71 -13.19
N TYR A 315 -2.55 -5.52 -12.85
CA TYR A 315 -2.52 -4.35 -13.74
C TYR A 315 -1.51 -4.48 -14.88
N GLY A 316 -0.31 -4.95 -14.58
CA GLY A 316 0.69 -5.24 -15.62
C GLY A 316 0.18 -6.25 -16.65
N ASN A 317 -0.69 -7.16 -16.22
CA ASN A 317 -1.38 -8.09 -17.11
C ASN A 317 -2.48 -7.42 -17.97
N TYR A 318 -3.14 -6.37 -17.47
CA TYR A 318 -4.20 -5.68 -18.21
C TYR A 318 -3.64 -4.75 -19.31
N GLU A 319 -2.55 -4.03 -19.05
CA GLU A 319 -1.84 -3.26 -20.10
C GLU A 319 -1.30 -4.18 -21.20
N LEU A 320 -0.72 -5.32 -20.81
CA LEU A 320 -0.30 -6.36 -21.77
C LEU A 320 -1.50 -6.94 -22.55
N GLN A 321 -2.69 -7.01 -21.96
CA GLN A 321 -3.90 -7.45 -22.64
C GLN A 321 -4.42 -6.42 -23.63
N THR A 322 -4.37 -5.13 -23.32
CA THR A 322 -4.80 -4.06 -24.24
C THR A 322 -3.82 -3.89 -25.41
N GLU A 323 -2.52 -3.97 -25.19
CA GLU A 323 -1.52 -4.03 -26.29
C GLU A 323 -1.68 -5.30 -27.14
N ASN A 324 -1.99 -6.45 -26.54
CA ASN A 324 -2.32 -7.66 -27.25
C ASN A 324 -3.61 -7.57 -28.05
N GLU A 325 -4.66 -6.89 -27.54
CA GLU A 325 -5.90 -6.69 -28.30
C GLU A 325 -5.70 -5.80 -29.53
N GLU A 326 -4.84 -4.79 -29.46
CA GLU A 326 -4.48 -3.97 -30.63
C GLU A 326 -3.64 -4.76 -31.66
N MET A 327 -2.71 -5.58 -31.23
CA MET A 327 -1.98 -6.52 -32.11
C MET A 327 -2.91 -7.60 -32.69
N HIS A 328 -3.88 -8.08 -31.92
CA HIS A 328 -4.83 -9.09 -32.40
C HIS A 328 -5.84 -8.55 -33.42
N ARG A 329 -6.16 -7.24 -33.42
CA ARG A 329 -6.96 -6.60 -34.50
C ARG A 329 -6.24 -6.58 -35.85
N ALA A 330 -4.92 -6.54 -35.85
CA ALA A 330 -4.10 -6.60 -37.06
C ALA A 330 -3.93 -8.01 -37.63
N SER A 331 -4.22 -9.07 -36.84
CA SER A 331 -3.86 -10.45 -37.16
C SER A 331 -5.04 -11.40 -37.36
N ARG A 332 -6.24 -10.92 -37.70
CA ARG A 332 -7.45 -11.77 -37.90
C ARG A 332 -7.26 -12.94 -38.86
N HIS A 333 -6.35 -12.84 -39.82
CA HIS A 333 -6.07 -13.94 -40.75
C HIS A 333 -5.34 -15.13 -40.12
N HIS A 334 -4.48 -14.87 -39.10
CA HIS A 334 -3.78 -15.96 -38.40
C HIS A 334 -4.69 -16.74 -37.45
N ILE A 335 -5.72 -16.09 -36.89
CA ILE A 335 -6.69 -16.74 -35.98
C ILE A 335 -7.54 -17.77 -36.75
N ILE A 336 -7.96 -17.44 -37.97
CA ILE A 336 -8.78 -18.37 -38.81
C ILE A 336 -7.98 -19.62 -39.14
N ILE A 337 -6.71 -19.48 -39.50
CA ILE A 337 -5.81 -20.62 -39.78
C ILE A 337 -5.60 -21.43 -38.49
N GLY A 338 -5.40 -20.80 -37.34
CA GLY A 338 -5.26 -21.46 -36.03
C GLY A 338 -6.50 -22.26 -35.62
N VAL A 339 -7.69 -21.73 -35.87
CA VAL A 339 -8.96 -22.43 -35.57
C VAL A 339 -9.14 -23.67 -36.46
N VAL A 340 -8.79 -23.57 -37.72
CA VAL A 340 -8.84 -24.75 -38.65
C VAL A 340 -7.84 -25.83 -38.22
N VAL A 341 -6.62 -25.45 -37.86
CA VAL A 341 -5.61 -26.40 -37.38
C VAL A 341 -6.04 -27.02 -36.05
N LEU A 342 -6.62 -26.23 -35.14
CA LEU A 342 -7.13 -26.72 -33.85
C LEU A 342 -8.30 -27.70 -34.04
N ALA A 343 -9.21 -27.41 -34.98
CA ALA A 343 -10.31 -28.32 -35.31
C ALA A 343 -9.83 -29.65 -35.83
N LEU A 344 -8.77 -29.67 -36.67
CA LEU A 344 -8.14 -30.89 -37.15
C LEU A 344 -7.44 -31.68 -36.04
N LEU A 345 -6.77 -30.99 -35.11
CA LEU A 345 -6.15 -31.62 -33.94
C LEU A 345 -7.20 -32.17 -32.96
N LEU A 346 -8.32 -31.48 -32.74
CA LEU A 346 -9.43 -31.98 -31.92
C LEU A 346 -10.10 -33.20 -32.54
N LEU A 347 -10.20 -33.26 -33.86
CA LEU A 347 -10.71 -34.44 -34.57
C LEU A 347 -9.75 -35.64 -34.39
N GLY A 348 -8.45 -35.41 -34.52
CA GLY A 348 -7.43 -36.44 -34.25
C GLY A 348 -7.45 -36.92 -32.81
N TRP A 349 -7.62 -35.95 -31.84
CA TRP A 349 -7.72 -36.28 -30.43
C TRP A 349 -9.01 -37.04 -30.07
N LEU A 350 -10.14 -36.71 -30.70
CA LEU A 350 -11.40 -37.43 -30.52
C LEU A 350 -11.28 -38.86 -31.03
N LEU A 351 -10.62 -39.08 -32.16
CA LEU A 351 -10.36 -40.45 -32.71
C LEU A 351 -9.43 -41.24 -31.78
N HIS A 352 -8.41 -40.57 -31.20
CA HIS A 352 -7.50 -41.19 -30.24
C HIS A 352 -8.26 -41.49 -28.90
N TYR A 353 -9.11 -40.58 -28.44
CA TYR A 353 -9.94 -40.76 -27.23
C TYR A 353 -10.91 -41.93 -27.38
N LEU A 354 -11.55 -42.09 -28.53
CA LEU A 354 -12.45 -43.20 -28.81
C LEU A 354 -11.66 -44.56 -28.88
N TRP A 355 -10.42 -44.51 -29.35
CA TRP A 355 -9.54 -45.67 -29.31
C TRP A 355 -9.08 -46.02 -27.88
N MET A 356 -8.74 -45.02 -27.06
CA MET A 356 -8.40 -45.20 -25.65
C MET A 356 -9.55 -45.72 -24.83
N GLN A 357 -10.79 -45.22 -25.06
CA GLN A 357 -11.99 -45.70 -24.36
C GLN A 357 -12.24 -47.19 -24.64
N ARG A 358 -11.98 -47.68 -25.88
CA ARG A 358 -12.07 -49.09 -26.18
C ARG A 358 -11.02 -49.91 -25.42
N ARG A 359 -9.86 -49.32 -25.15
CA ARG A 359 -8.77 -49.94 -24.38
C ARG A 359 -9.03 -49.94 -22.88
N GLN A 360 -9.59 -48.86 -22.31
CA GLN A 360 -9.91 -48.73 -20.89
C GLN A 360 -11.03 -49.67 -20.43
N ARG A 361 -12.03 -49.90 -21.26
CA ARG A 361 -13.09 -50.89 -20.92
C ARG A 361 -12.57 -52.29 -20.67
N ARG A 362 -11.45 -52.67 -21.26
CA ARG A 362 -10.75 -53.94 -20.97
C ARG A 362 -9.99 -53.92 -19.64
N GLN A 363 -9.49 -52.77 -19.21
CA GLN A 363 -8.75 -52.64 -17.93
C GLN A 363 -9.66 -52.48 -16.71
N GLN A 364 -10.82 -51.92 -16.88
CA GLN A 364 -11.77 -51.71 -15.74
C GLN A 364 -12.31 -53.03 -15.14
N GLN A 365 -12.37 -54.10 -15.90
CA GLN A 365 -12.77 -55.39 -15.34
C GLN A 365 -11.71 -55.97 -14.40
N VAL A 366 -10.45 -55.70 -14.61
CA VAL A 366 -9.34 -56.18 -13.74
C VAL A 366 -9.22 -55.36 -12.45
N ASN A 367 -9.50 -54.03 -12.53
CA ASN A 367 -9.38 -53.14 -11.37
C ASN A 367 -10.55 -53.23 -10.40
N ALA A 368 -11.71 -53.69 -10.84
CA ALA A 368 -12.88 -53.84 -9.96
C ALA A 368 -12.69 -54.93 -8.86
N GLU A 369 -11.95 -55.98 -9.18
CA GLU A 369 -11.62 -57.04 -8.20
C GLU A 369 -10.56 -56.56 -7.18
N LEU A 370 -9.65 -55.66 -7.59
CA LEU A 370 -8.63 -55.11 -6.67
C LEU A 370 -9.22 -54.09 -5.69
N GLN A 371 -10.22 -53.33 -6.15
CA GLN A 371 -10.86 -52.28 -5.32
C GLN A 371 -11.74 -52.83 -4.22
N GLN A 372 -12.41 -53.97 -4.46
CA GLN A 372 -13.17 -54.68 -3.42
C GLN A 372 -12.29 -55.18 -2.25
N SER A 373 -11.03 -55.42 -2.51
CA SER A 373 -10.07 -55.83 -1.45
C SER A 373 -9.52 -54.64 -0.68
N LEU A 374 -9.40 -53.44 -1.32
CA LEU A 374 -8.94 -52.22 -0.68
C LEU A 374 -10.01 -51.55 0.16
N ASP A 375 -11.27 -51.62 -0.23
CA ASP A 375 -12.39 -51.03 0.52
C ASP A 375 -12.62 -51.69 1.89
N LYS A 376 -12.26 -52.97 2.01
CA LYS A 376 -12.27 -53.67 3.30
C LYS A 376 -11.21 -53.18 4.28
N LEU A 377 -10.03 -52.78 3.77
CA LEU A 377 -8.92 -52.30 4.57
C LEU A 377 -9.09 -50.82 4.95
N THR A 378 -9.73 -50.01 4.09
CA THR A 378 -9.96 -48.59 4.36
C THR A 378 -11.10 -48.31 5.32
N ALA A 379 -12.12 -49.20 5.40
CA ALA A 379 -13.18 -49.10 6.37
C ALA A 379 -12.69 -49.26 7.81
N GLU A 380 -11.64 -50.00 8.03
CA GLU A 380 -11.02 -50.24 9.34
C GLU A 380 -10.14 -49.05 9.78
N HIS A 381 -9.52 -48.31 8.80
CA HIS A 381 -8.67 -47.14 9.07
C HIS A 381 -9.45 -45.83 9.28
N LYS A 382 -10.66 -45.72 8.73
CA LYS A 382 -11.50 -44.51 8.82
C LYS A 382 -12.21 -44.34 10.19
N ARG A 383 -12.11 -45.34 11.06
CA ARG A 383 -12.61 -45.28 12.45
C ARG A 383 -11.67 -44.59 13.43
N LEU A 384 -10.46 -44.24 13.02
CA LEU A 384 -9.41 -43.77 13.94
C LEU A 384 -8.99 -42.32 13.78
N ASN A 385 -9.35 -41.59 12.71
CA ASN A 385 -8.93 -40.21 12.52
C ASN A 385 -9.95 -39.38 11.71
N GLN A 386 -10.82 -38.67 12.38
CA GLN A 386 -11.42 -37.42 11.91
C GLN A 386 -11.31 -36.38 13.02
N PRO A 387 -10.73 -35.23 12.77
CA PRO A 387 -11.17 -34.00 13.42
C PRO A 387 -11.99 -33.16 12.43
N ASP A 388 -13.16 -32.73 12.90
CA ASP A 388 -14.03 -31.79 12.24
C ASP A 388 -13.35 -30.45 12.04
N GLU A 389 -13.38 -29.92 10.82
CA GLU A 389 -13.10 -28.50 10.56
C GLU A 389 -14.30 -27.68 11.04
N GLU A 390 -14.26 -27.23 12.29
CA GLU A 390 -15.16 -26.19 12.79
C GLU A 390 -14.74 -24.84 12.21
N VAL A 391 -15.66 -24.19 11.51
CA VAL A 391 -15.56 -22.79 11.11
C VAL A 391 -15.50 -21.93 12.38
N MET A 392 -14.35 -21.39 12.66
CA MET A 392 -14.06 -20.58 13.84
C MET A 392 -14.92 -19.31 13.84
N SER A 393 -15.64 -19.02 14.94
CA SER A 393 -16.45 -17.81 15.08
C SER A 393 -15.59 -16.54 15.07
N ASP A 394 -16.16 -15.39 14.65
CA ASP A 394 -15.46 -14.09 14.63
C ASP A 394 -14.92 -13.71 16.02
N GLU A 395 -15.64 -14.03 17.08
CA GLU A 395 -15.22 -13.81 18.48
C GLU A 395 -13.98 -14.63 18.86
N SER A 396 -13.91 -15.85 18.37
CA SER A 396 -12.76 -16.74 18.57
C SER A 396 -11.53 -16.23 17.87
N ARG A 397 -11.68 -15.69 16.68
CA ARG A 397 -10.61 -15.08 15.89
C ARG A 397 -10.09 -13.80 16.52
N GLU A 398 -10.97 -12.94 17.02
CA GLU A 398 -10.60 -11.71 17.73
C GLU A 398 -9.82 -12.02 19.02
N PHE A 399 -10.25 -13.03 19.76
CA PHE A 399 -9.56 -13.46 20.98
C PHE A 399 -8.17 -14.01 20.69
N GLN A 400 -7.98 -14.78 19.61
CA GLN A 400 -6.66 -15.24 19.20
C GLN A 400 -5.73 -14.08 18.83
N LEU A 401 -6.22 -13.08 18.07
CA LEU A 401 -5.44 -11.92 17.70
C LEU A 401 -5.02 -11.10 18.93
N LYS A 402 -5.88 -10.95 19.92
CA LYS A 402 -5.54 -10.31 21.20
C LYS A 402 -4.42 -11.05 21.93
N ILE A 403 -4.49 -12.36 22.01
CA ILE A 403 -3.40 -13.17 22.65
C ILE A 403 -2.09 -12.95 21.91
N ILE A 404 -2.07 -13.04 20.58
CA ILE A 404 -0.87 -12.86 19.77
C ILE A 404 -0.27 -11.47 20.00
N GLY A 405 -1.10 -10.43 20.05
CA GLY A 405 -0.67 -9.06 20.33
C GLY A 405 -0.01 -8.90 21.70
N ILE A 406 -0.64 -9.42 22.73
CA ILE A 406 -0.12 -9.36 24.11
C ILE A 406 1.19 -10.14 24.24
N VAL A 407 1.25 -11.36 23.72
CA VAL A 407 2.46 -12.20 23.77
C VAL A 407 3.62 -11.52 23.03
N ASN A 408 3.35 -10.86 21.87
CA ASN A 408 4.37 -10.09 21.18
C ASN A 408 4.86 -8.91 22.01
N GLY A 409 3.98 -8.17 22.66
CA GLY A 409 4.35 -7.08 23.56
C GLY A 409 5.15 -7.55 24.80
N GLN A 410 4.80 -8.72 25.33
CA GLN A 410 5.55 -9.33 26.43
C GLN A 410 6.96 -9.79 26.00
N MET A 411 7.11 -10.29 24.76
CA MET A 411 8.42 -10.64 24.20
C MET A 411 9.33 -9.41 24.06
N GLU A 412 8.81 -8.25 23.70
CA GLU A 412 9.58 -7.00 23.63
C GLU A 412 10.06 -6.54 25.00
N LYS A 413 9.30 -6.84 26.06
CA LYS A 413 9.71 -6.61 27.45
C LYS A 413 10.64 -7.68 28.00
N GLY A 414 11.01 -8.67 27.19
CA GLY A 414 11.95 -9.75 27.53
C GLY A 414 11.38 -10.83 28.45
N ARG A 415 10.10 -10.81 28.80
CA ARG A 415 9.51 -11.77 29.74
C ARG A 415 8.09 -12.16 29.35
N VAL A 416 7.86 -13.44 29.10
CA VAL A 416 6.55 -13.97 28.71
C VAL A 416 6.08 -14.96 29.77
N SER A 417 4.88 -14.76 30.34
CA SER A 417 4.28 -15.68 31.29
C SER A 417 2.77 -15.83 31.08
N VAL A 418 2.26 -17.00 31.46
CA VAL A 418 0.81 -17.31 31.41
C VAL A 418 0.03 -16.40 32.35
N ASP A 419 0.59 -16.09 33.53
CA ASP A 419 -0.07 -15.24 34.54
C ASP A 419 -0.18 -13.78 34.05
N ALA A 420 0.87 -13.27 33.43
CA ALA A 420 0.85 -11.93 32.83
C ALA A 420 -0.16 -11.86 31.67
N LEU A 421 -0.20 -12.90 30.82
CA LEU A 421 -1.18 -12.98 29.73
C LEU A 421 -2.62 -13.02 30.25
N ALA A 422 -2.89 -13.80 31.30
CA ALA A 422 -4.20 -13.87 31.93
C ALA A 422 -4.62 -12.51 32.51
N SER A 423 -3.69 -11.84 33.21
CA SER A 423 -3.92 -10.51 33.78
C SER A 423 -4.24 -9.46 32.74
N GLU A 424 -3.49 -9.41 31.63
CA GLU A 424 -3.69 -8.45 30.54
C GLU A 424 -5.02 -8.70 29.78
N LEU A 425 -5.51 -9.94 29.78
CA LEU A 425 -6.82 -10.31 29.23
C LEU A 425 -7.98 -10.16 30.24
N CYS A 426 -7.69 -9.72 31.45
CA CYS A 426 -8.65 -9.63 32.56
C CYS A 426 -9.33 -10.99 32.86
N LEU A 427 -8.59 -12.10 32.74
CA LEU A 427 -9.03 -13.47 32.98
C LEU A 427 -8.26 -14.10 34.15
N SER A 428 -8.90 -15.05 34.83
CA SER A 428 -8.14 -15.97 35.70
C SER A 428 -7.32 -16.95 34.85
N THR A 429 -6.24 -17.49 35.40
CA THR A 429 -5.41 -18.50 34.70
C THR A 429 -6.20 -19.76 34.35
N THR A 430 -7.22 -20.10 35.14
CA THR A 430 -8.14 -21.21 34.86
C THR A 430 -9.05 -20.90 33.66
N GLN A 431 -9.61 -19.71 33.61
CA GLN A 431 -10.44 -19.27 32.47
C GLN A 431 -9.62 -19.17 31.18
N LEU A 432 -8.40 -18.63 31.26
CA LEU A 432 -7.48 -18.58 30.12
C LEU A 432 -7.18 -19.98 29.61
N ARG A 433 -6.90 -20.93 30.52
CA ARG A 433 -6.63 -22.34 30.16
C ARG A 433 -7.81 -22.97 29.43
N SER A 434 -9.02 -22.84 29.97
CA SER A 434 -10.22 -23.36 29.32
C SER A 434 -10.40 -22.76 27.93
N ARG A 435 -10.39 -21.42 27.81
CA ARG A 435 -10.59 -20.74 26.54
C ARG A 435 -9.56 -21.07 25.47
N ILE A 436 -8.28 -21.18 25.83
CA ILE A 436 -7.24 -21.57 24.87
C ILE A 436 -7.41 -23.04 24.48
N SER A 437 -7.71 -23.92 25.46
CA SER A 437 -7.95 -25.34 25.16
C SER A 437 -9.15 -25.56 24.26
N ASP A 438 -10.25 -24.84 24.50
CA ASP A 438 -11.48 -24.94 23.69
C ASP A 438 -11.26 -24.44 22.26
N LEU A 439 -10.37 -23.44 22.07
CA LEU A 439 -10.07 -22.86 20.76
C LEU A 439 -9.01 -23.61 19.96
N THR A 440 -8.05 -24.22 20.62
CA THR A 440 -6.84 -24.71 19.95
C THR A 440 -6.51 -26.17 20.29
N GLY A 441 -7.17 -26.74 21.27
CA GLY A 441 -6.82 -28.06 21.84
C GLY A 441 -5.52 -28.06 22.64
N GLU A 442 -4.88 -26.92 22.83
CA GLU A 442 -3.55 -26.81 23.44
C GLU A 442 -3.58 -26.20 24.84
N THR A 443 -2.52 -26.41 25.60
CA THR A 443 -2.30 -25.67 26.86
C THR A 443 -1.82 -24.25 26.57
N PRO A 444 -2.08 -23.27 27.46
CA PRO A 444 -1.56 -21.90 27.29
C PRO A 444 -0.05 -21.84 27.11
N GLN A 445 0.70 -22.68 27.78
CA GLN A 445 2.16 -22.77 27.65
C GLN A 445 2.58 -23.20 26.25
N ASN A 446 1.90 -24.21 25.68
CA ASN A 446 2.21 -24.71 24.33
C ASN A 446 1.79 -23.70 23.27
N TYR A 447 0.65 -23.05 23.45
CA TYR A 447 0.17 -22.01 22.54
C TYR A 447 1.11 -20.78 22.52
N ILE A 448 1.54 -20.31 23.69
CA ILE A 448 2.58 -19.26 23.81
C ILE A 448 3.89 -19.72 23.17
N LEU A 449 4.30 -20.95 23.39
CA LEU A 449 5.49 -21.52 22.77
C LEU A 449 5.37 -21.47 21.24
N GLY A 450 4.23 -21.85 20.70
CA GLY A 450 3.95 -21.76 19.26
C GLY A 450 4.15 -20.35 18.70
N ILE A 451 3.56 -19.34 19.35
CA ILE A 451 3.72 -17.93 18.94
C ILE A 451 5.19 -17.50 18.95
N ARG A 452 5.93 -17.83 20.01
CA ARG A 452 7.36 -17.51 20.13
C ARG A 452 8.21 -18.19 19.05
N MET A 453 7.90 -19.43 18.71
CA MET A 453 8.62 -20.22 17.69
C MET A 453 8.29 -19.72 16.27
N GLN A 454 7.06 -19.32 16.00
CA GLN A 454 6.68 -18.70 14.72
C GLN A 454 7.36 -17.34 14.53
N LYS A 455 7.46 -16.52 15.60
CA LYS A 455 8.22 -15.26 15.55
C LYS A 455 9.71 -15.52 15.31
N ALA A 456 10.29 -16.56 15.96
CA ALA A 456 11.68 -16.94 15.73
C ALA A 456 11.91 -17.33 14.26
N ARG A 457 11.06 -18.17 13.69
CA ARG A 457 11.11 -18.55 12.28
C ARG A 457 11.06 -17.32 11.37
N HIS A 458 10.12 -16.42 11.61
CA HIS A 458 9.99 -15.19 10.84
C HIS A 458 11.26 -14.32 10.91
N LEU A 459 11.83 -14.13 12.10
CA LEU A 459 13.07 -13.36 12.28
C LEU A 459 14.26 -13.99 11.56
N MET A 460 14.36 -15.33 11.60
CA MET A 460 15.42 -16.08 10.91
C MET A 460 15.37 -15.89 9.39
N MET A 461 14.15 -15.85 8.82
CA MET A 461 13.95 -15.68 7.38
C MET A 461 14.05 -14.22 6.93
N ALA A 462 13.47 -13.29 7.70
CA ALA A 462 13.47 -11.88 7.37
C ALA A 462 14.82 -11.16 7.58
N HIS A 463 15.66 -11.70 8.47
CA HIS A 463 16.94 -11.09 8.84
C HIS A 463 18.07 -12.11 8.89
N PRO A 464 18.58 -12.59 7.74
CA PRO A 464 19.62 -13.64 7.68
C PRO A 464 20.93 -13.29 8.38
N SER A 465 21.21 -11.99 8.59
CA SER A 465 22.39 -11.49 9.29
C SER A 465 22.28 -11.53 10.82
N MET A 466 21.08 -11.79 11.36
CA MET A 466 20.82 -11.81 12.80
C MET A 466 21.37 -13.08 13.43
N THR A 467 22.11 -12.94 14.53
CA THR A 467 22.64 -14.10 15.25
C THR A 467 21.53 -14.88 15.99
N MET A 468 21.75 -16.18 16.21
CA MET A 468 20.81 -17.01 17.00
C MET A 468 20.64 -16.51 18.44
N GLY A 469 21.61 -15.78 18.98
CA GLY A 469 21.52 -15.14 20.30
C GLY A 469 20.54 -13.96 20.28
N GLU A 470 20.63 -13.12 19.27
CA GLU A 470 19.72 -11.98 19.08
C GLU A 470 18.28 -12.43 18.82
N ILE A 471 18.10 -13.48 18.02
CA ILE A 471 16.78 -14.07 17.78
C ILE A 471 16.20 -14.64 19.09
N ALA A 472 17.03 -15.34 19.88
CA ALA A 472 16.62 -15.87 21.17
C ALA A 472 16.12 -14.75 22.11
N LEU A 473 16.87 -13.65 22.21
CA LEU A 473 16.49 -12.49 23.03
C LEU A 473 15.18 -11.86 22.55
N ARG A 474 15.01 -11.67 21.25
CA ARG A 474 13.77 -11.11 20.68
C ARG A 474 12.55 -12.02 20.85
N CYS A 475 12.78 -13.31 21.10
CA CYS A 475 11.74 -14.27 21.45
C CYS A 475 11.64 -14.49 22.97
N ALA A 476 12.20 -13.57 23.77
CA ALA A 476 12.22 -13.59 25.24
C ALA A 476 12.87 -14.84 25.84
N TYR A 477 13.98 -15.31 25.25
CA TYR A 477 14.86 -16.30 25.85
C TYR A 477 16.15 -15.65 26.34
N GLU A 478 16.47 -15.80 27.63
CA GLU A 478 17.69 -15.26 28.21
C GLU A 478 18.93 -16.02 27.69
N GLU A 479 18.76 -17.31 27.38
CA GLU A 479 19.85 -18.17 26.94
C GLU A 479 19.58 -18.78 25.56
N LYS A 480 20.56 -18.69 24.66
CA LYS A 480 20.56 -19.35 23.35
C LYS A 480 20.32 -20.88 23.45
N ALA A 481 20.86 -21.54 24.49
CA ALA A 481 20.70 -22.98 24.68
C ALA A 481 19.22 -23.36 24.96
N SER A 482 18.54 -22.58 25.79
CA SER A 482 17.12 -22.77 26.12
C SER A 482 16.23 -22.52 24.90
N PHE A 483 16.55 -21.51 24.12
CA PHE A 483 15.89 -21.23 22.82
C PHE A 483 16.07 -22.42 21.85
N SER A 484 17.31 -22.89 21.64
CA SER A 484 17.58 -23.97 20.67
C SER A 484 16.87 -25.27 21.06
N ARG A 485 16.76 -25.59 22.34
CA ARG A 485 16.00 -26.75 22.83
C ARG A 485 14.49 -26.59 22.57
N ALA A 486 13.94 -25.41 22.83
CA ALA A 486 12.53 -25.12 22.57
C ALA A 486 12.20 -25.19 21.08
N PHE A 487 13.06 -24.61 20.23
CA PHE A 487 12.92 -24.63 18.79
C PHE A 487 12.99 -26.05 18.21
N LYS A 488 13.98 -26.85 18.66
CA LYS A 488 14.09 -28.25 18.24
C LYS A 488 12.87 -29.09 18.67
N ARG A 489 12.35 -28.84 19.88
CA ARG A 489 11.15 -29.53 20.35
C ARG A 489 9.90 -29.19 19.52
N TYR A 490 9.80 -27.94 19.04
CA TYR A 490 8.64 -27.45 18.29
C TYR A 490 8.69 -27.82 16.80
N PHE A 491 9.86 -27.63 16.16
CA PHE A 491 10.03 -27.87 14.72
C PHE A 491 10.71 -29.22 14.37
N GLY A 492 11.08 -30.01 15.36
CA GLY A 492 11.75 -31.31 15.16
C GLY A 492 13.25 -31.23 14.85
N MET A 493 13.78 -30.04 14.52
CA MET A 493 15.17 -29.83 14.13
C MET A 493 15.77 -28.57 14.78
N SER A 494 17.11 -28.47 14.81
CA SER A 494 17.75 -27.30 15.39
C SER A 494 17.52 -26.04 14.52
N PRO A 495 17.58 -24.82 15.11
CA PRO A 495 17.45 -23.57 14.35
C PRO A 495 18.43 -23.47 13.17
N THR A 496 19.66 -23.95 13.38
CA THR A 496 20.71 -23.92 12.34
C THR A 496 20.43 -24.90 11.21
N ASP A 497 19.90 -26.08 11.51
CA ASP A 497 19.54 -27.08 10.50
C ASP A 497 18.30 -26.62 9.72
N TYR A 498 17.35 -25.97 10.41
CA TYR A 498 16.16 -25.38 9.80
C TYR A 498 16.52 -24.38 8.69
N LEU A 499 17.46 -23.45 8.96
CA LEU A 499 17.95 -22.50 7.96
C LEU A 499 18.64 -23.17 6.78
N LYS A 500 19.38 -24.26 7.01
CA LYS A 500 20.04 -24.99 5.91
C LYS A 500 19.06 -25.70 5.00
N THR A 501 18.04 -26.30 5.58
CA THR A 501 16.98 -27.01 4.83
C THR A 501 16.13 -26.04 4.01
N ASP A 502 15.82 -24.88 4.57
CA ASP A 502 15.04 -23.85 3.88
C ASP A 502 15.83 -23.21 2.73
N ALA A 503 17.13 -22.98 2.92
CA ALA A 503 18.03 -22.50 1.87
C ALA A 503 18.15 -23.50 0.70
N GLN A 504 18.15 -24.81 0.97
CA GLN A 504 18.15 -25.86 -0.05
C GLN A 504 16.83 -25.91 -0.83
N ASN A 505 15.70 -25.86 -0.13
CA ASN A 505 14.38 -25.84 -0.77
C ASN A 505 14.15 -24.57 -1.63
N THR A 506 14.76 -23.44 -1.24
CA THR A 506 14.67 -22.18 -2.01
C THR A 506 15.53 -22.25 -3.28
N LEU A 507 16.66 -22.93 -3.24
CA LEU A 507 17.54 -23.15 -4.41
C LEU A 507 16.92 -24.16 -5.41
N GLU A 508 16.27 -25.20 -4.94
CA GLU A 508 15.59 -26.18 -5.80
C GLU A 508 14.36 -25.59 -6.51
N ASN A 509 13.61 -24.70 -5.84
CA ASN A 509 12.47 -24.01 -6.44
C ASN A 509 12.84 -22.82 -7.35
N SER A 510 14.10 -22.37 -7.34
CA SER A 510 14.61 -21.32 -8.24
C SER A 510 15.26 -21.88 -9.51
N THR A 511 15.36 -23.19 -9.64
CA THR A 511 15.95 -23.92 -10.79
C THR A 511 14.91 -24.70 -11.62
N LEU A 512 13.63 -24.57 -11.30
CA LEU A 512 12.47 -25.03 -12.09
C LEU A 512 11.74 -23.82 -12.68
#